data_899a81c96643cb7b5bf1ae37c492cd4b
#
_entry.id   899a81c96643cb7b5bf1ae37c492cd4b
#
_cell.length_a   1.000
_cell.length_b   1.000
_cell.length_c   1.000
_cell.angle_alpha   90.00
_cell.angle_beta   90.00
_cell.angle_gamma   90.00
#
_symmetry.space_group_name_H-M   'P 1'
#
loop_
_entity.id
_entity.type
_entity.pdbx_description
1 polymer ?
#
loop_
_entity_poly.entity_id
_entity_poly.type
_entity_poly.pdbx_seq_one_letter_code
_entity_poly.pdbx_strand_id
1 'polypeptide(L)'
;MNNYEVRRNFRKGQLCCHSTEFIDAGSMFRACRLNKTEHELNALRGAAEHSARGIETVISKVKIGMTEKEIAVMVANELSERTGELVPFNLVQVGQNSAIPHAQATDKKLQNGDVLLVDAGTTFKYYYGDITNTTIIGRPNKKFLEIYDLVEEANRRAFEASKAGAIPEEVDQAARSFLESKGYG
;
A
#
# COMPACT_ATOMS: atom_id res chain seq x y z
N MET A 1 12.83 2.90 -10.52
CA MET A 1 13.84 3.09 -11.61
C MET A 1 13.13 3.67 -12.81
N ASN A 2 13.51 4.86 -13.26
CA ASN A 2 12.81 5.50 -14.38
C ASN A 2 13.27 4.90 -15.74
N ASN A 3 12.45 5.07 -16.78
CA ASN A 3 12.72 4.53 -18.12
C ASN A 3 14.08 4.99 -18.72
N TYR A 4 14.62 6.11 -18.26
CA TYR A 4 15.90 6.64 -18.72
C TYR A 4 17.09 5.82 -18.17
N GLU A 5 17.05 5.42 -16.90
CA GLU A 5 18.10 4.60 -16.28
C GLU A 5 18.13 3.20 -16.84
N VAL A 6 16.95 2.60 -17.10
CA VAL A 6 16.85 1.28 -17.75
C VAL A 6 17.47 1.34 -19.14
N ARG A 7 17.14 2.34 -19.96
CA ARG A 7 17.73 2.51 -21.31
C ARG A 7 19.23 2.77 -21.28
N ARG A 8 19.72 3.52 -20.28
CA ARG A 8 21.14 3.81 -20.12
C ARG A 8 21.93 2.55 -19.76
N ASN A 9 21.41 1.71 -18.88
CA ASN A 9 22.04 0.46 -18.48
C ASN A 9 22.02 -0.58 -19.61
N PHE A 10 20.94 -0.63 -20.39
CA PHE A 10 20.84 -1.45 -21.59
C PHE A 10 21.91 -1.07 -22.62
N ARG A 11 22.08 0.22 -22.93
CA ARG A 11 23.14 0.70 -23.84
C ARG A 11 24.55 0.41 -23.34
N LYS A 12 24.79 0.50 -22.01
CA LYS A 12 26.08 0.14 -21.42
C LYS A 12 26.36 -1.35 -21.56
N GLY A 13 25.36 -2.22 -21.35
CA GLY A 13 25.49 -3.65 -21.58
C GLY A 13 25.87 -3.99 -23.02
N GLN A 14 25.24 -3.34 -24.01
CA GLN A 14 25.57 -3.50 -25.43
C GLN A 14 27.01 -3.09 -25.74
N LEU A 15 27.54 -2.04 -25.10
CA LEU A 15 28.92 -1.58 -25.29
C LEU A 15 29.97 -2.56 -24.72
N CYS A 16 29.62 -3.32 -23.67
CA CYS A 16 30.52 -4.27 -23.02
C CYS A 16 30.46 -5.70 -23.60
N CYS A 17 29.37 -6.06 -24.30
CA CYS A 17 29.09 -7.41 -24.76
C CYS A 17 28.76 -7.43 -26.26
N HIS A 18 29.77 -7.18 -27.10
CA HIS A 18 29.61 -7.00 -28.55
C HIS A 18 29.03 -8.20 -29.32
N SER A 19 29.13 -9.41 -28.74
CA SER A 19 28.63 -10.67 -29.33
C SER A 19 27.33 -11.14 -28.71
N THR A 20 26.70 -10.35 -27.81
CA THR A 20 25.48 -10.72 -27.09
C THR A 20 24.27 -9.97 -27.66
N GLU A 21 23.23 -10.71 -28.01
CA GLU A 21 21.94 -10.16 -28.38
C GLU A 21 21.15 -9.83 -27.09
N PHE A 22 20.67 -8.61 -27.00
CA PHE A 22 19.83 -8.16 -25.89
C PHE A 22 18.38 -8.12 -26.35
N ILE A 23 17.54 -8.92 -25.74
CA ILE A 23 16.10 -8.98 -26.00
C ILE A 23 15.29 -8.43 -24.81
N ASP A 24 14.13 -7.84 -25.08
CA ASP A 24 13.19 -7.46 -24.03
C ASP A 24 12.44 -8.70 -23.51
N ALA A 25 12.76 -9.10 -22.28
CA ALA A 25 12.12 -10.21 -21.59
C ALA A 25 10.91 -9.80 -20.72
N GLY A 26 10.48 -8.55 -20.78
CA GLY A 26 9.43 -8.01 -19.92
C GLY A 26 8.10 -8.78 -20.05
N SER A 27 7.71 -9.17 -21.25
CA SER A 27 6.49 -9.96 -21.49
C SER A 27 6.58 -11.36 -20.86
N MET A 28 7.72 -12.01 -20.97
CA MET A 28 7.97 -13.33 -20.39
C MET A 28 7.90 -13.29 -18.85
N PHE A 29 8.57 -12.32 -18.22
CA PHE A 29 8.50 -12.16 -16.76
C PHE A 29 7.09 -11.82 -16.27
N ARG A 30 6.34 -10.98 -17.01
CA ARG A 30 4.94 -10.71 -16.68
C ARG A 30 4.09 -11.97 -16.75
N ALA A 31 4.23 -12.77 -17.81
CA ALA A 31 3.49 -14.02 -17.96
C ALA A 31 3.75 -15.00 -16.79
N CYS A 32 5.00 -15.15 -16.36
CA CYS A 32 5.36 -15.98 -15.21
C CYS A 32 4.73 -15.50 -13.89
N ARG A 33 4.45 -14.20 -13.76
CA ARG A 33 3.94 -13.58 -12.53
C ARG A 33 2.42 -13.45 -12.49
N LEU A 34 1.71 -13.59 -13.61
CA LEU A 34 0.26 -13.45 -13.68
C LEU A 34 -0.47 -14.52 -12.88
N ASN A 35 -0.11 -15.77 -13.12
CA ASN A 35 -0.73 -16.91 -12.44
C ASN A 35 0.15 -17.34 -11.26
N LYS A 36 -0.42 -17.33 -10.05
CA LYS A 36 0.28 -17.72 -8.83
C LYS A 36 0.00 -19.20 -8.55
N THR A 37 1.03 -19.90 -8.12
CA THR A 37 0.91 -21.24 -7.52
C THR A 37 0.27 -21.15 -6.13
N GLU A 38 -0.21 -22.28 -5.59
CA GLU A 38 -0.72 -22.31 -4.21
C GLU A 38 0.32 -21.91 -3.17
N HIS A 39 1.60 -22.21 -3.40
CA HIS A 39 2.68 -21.78 -2.52
C HIS A 39 2.80 -20.24 -2.50
N GLU A 40 2.73 -19.60 -3.67
CA GLU A 40 2.78 -18.14 -3.81
C GLU A 40 1.54 -17.47 -3.21
N LEU A 41 0.36 -18.04 -3.42
CA LEU A 41 -0.89 -17.56 -2.82
C LEU A 41 -0.83 -17.60 -1.28
N ASN A 42 -0.30 -18.68 -0.71
CA ASN A 42 -0.14 -18.81 0.74
C ASN A 42 0.89 -17.82 1.28
N ALA A 43 1.97 -17.55 0.55
CA ALA A 43 2.94 -16.53 0.93
C ALA A 43 2.33 -15.11 0.88
N LEU A 44 1.57 -14.79 -0.17
CA LEU A 44 0.85 -13.51 -0.29
C LEU A 44 -0.20 -13.32 0.81
N ARG A 45 -0.99 -14.35 1.11
CA ARG A 45 -1.96 -14.32 2.23
C ARG A 45 -1.25 -14.07 3.56
N GLY A 46 -0.15 -14.79 3.81
CA GLY A 46 0.65 -14.59 5.02
C GLY A 46 1.21 -13.17 5.13
N ALA A 47 1.78 -12.63 4.04
CA ALA A 47 2.29 -11.27 4.01
C ALA A 47 1.19 -10.22 4.30
N ALA A 48 0.01 -10.36 3.68
CA ALA A 48 -1.13 -9.49 3.90
C ALA A 48 -1.66 -9.59 5.35
N GLU A 49 -1.79 -10.82 5.89
CA GLU A 49 -2.27 -11.05 7.26
C GLU A 49 -1.31 -10.49 8.31
N HIS A 50 0.00 -10.72 8.17
CA HIS A 50 0.99 -10.17 9.09
C HIS A 50 1.02 -8.64 9.04
N SER A 51 0.90 -8.04 7.84
CA SER A 51 0.82 -6.59 7.68
C SER A 51 -0.43 -6.02 8.35
N ALA A 52 -1.61 -6.55 8.05
CA ALA A 52 -2.87 -6.07 8.63
C ALA A 52 -2.87 -6.16 10.16
N ARG A 53 -2.55 -7.33 10.72
CA ARG A 53 -2.51 -7.53 12.18
C ARG A 53 -1.44 -6.68 12.87
N GLY A 54 -0.30 -6.45 12.21
CA GLY A 54 0.75 -5.58 12.75
C GLY A 54 0.30 -4.13 12.85
N ILE A 55 -0.32 -3.61 11.79
CA ILE A 55 -0.87 -2.26 11.75
C ILE A 55 -1.98 -2.09 12.81
N GLU A 56 -2.92 -3.02 12.91
CA GLU A 56 -3.98 -3.01 13.93
C GLU A 56 -3.40 -3.01 15.35
N THR A 57 -2.37 -3.83 15.60
CA THR A 57 -1.69 -3.88 16.90
C THR A 57 -1.08 -2.52 17.27
N VAL A 58 -0.44 -1.85 16.30
CA VAL A 58 0.16 -0.52 16.55
C VAL A 58 -0.94 0.51 16.77
N ILE A 59 -1.97 0.56 15.93
CA ILE A 59 -3.09 1.50 16.08
C ILE A 59 -3.71 1.39 17.47
N SER A 60 -3.86 0.19 18.02
CA SER A 60 -4.39 -0.02 19.37
C SER A 60 -3.51 0.56 20.51
N LYS A 61 -2.23 0.77 20.25
CA LYS A 61 -1.23 1.29 21.20
C LYS A 61 -0.95 2.80 21.02
N VAL A 62 -1.40 3.40 19.92
CA VAL A 62 -1.17 4.81 19.61
C VAL A 62 -1.86 5.72 20.62
N LYS A 63 -1.18 6.81 20.98
CA LYS A 63 -1.67 7.80 21.96
C LYS A 63 -1.58 9.22 21.37
N ILE A 64 -2.51 10.07 21.78
CA ILE A 64 -2.45 11.50 21.49
C ILE A 64 -1.11 12.06 21.98
N GLY A 65 -0.49 12.92 21.17
CA GLY A 65 0.83 13.51 21.42
C GLY A 65 2.01 12.77 20.80
N MET A 66 1.82 11.50 20.35
CA MET A 66 2.84 10.80 19.56
C MET A 66 3.04 11.48 18.21
N THR A 67 4.27 11.50 17.74
CA THR A 67 4.63 12.00 16.41
C THR A 67 4.45 10.92 15.34
N GLU A 68 4.29 11.34 14.07
CA GLU A 68 4.29 10.41 12.92
C GLU A 68 5.53 9.51 12.92
N LYS A 69 6.72 10.07 13.21
CA LYS A 69 7.97 9.30 13.29
C LYS A 69 7.96 8.24 14.40
N GLU A 70 7.46 8.56 15.59
CA GLU A 70 7.36 7.60 16.68
C GLU A 70 6.42 6.45 16.32
N ILE A 71 5.27 6.76 15.70
CA ILE A 71 4.32 5.74 15.24
C ILE A 71 4.94 4.91 14.11
N ALA A 72 5.65 5.52 13.17
CA ALA A 72 6.33 4.81 12.09
C ALA A 72 7.38 3.82 12.60
N VAL A 73 8.15 4.20 13.64
CA VAL A 73 9.09 3.28 14.30
C VAL A 73 8.35 2.10 14.95
N MET A 74 7.20 2.36 15.60
CA MET A 74 6.39 1.29 16.18
C MET A 74 5.87 0.32 15.11
N VAL A 75 5.42 0.83 13.96
CA VAL A 75 4.94 0.01 12.83
C VAL A 75 6.09 -0.83 12.28
N ALA A 76 7.25 -0.23 12.01
CA ALA A 76 8.41 -0.96 11.50
C ALA A 76 8.85 -2.10 12.43
N ASN A 77 8.93 -1.83 13.73
CA ASN A 77 9.32 -2.84 14.72
C ASN A 77 8.28 -3.98 14.80
N GLU A 78 7.00 -3.66 14.94
CA GLU A 78 5.93 -4.66 15.04
C GLU A 78 5.89 -5.56 13.79
N LEU A 79 5.99 -4.99 12.59
CA LEU A 79 5.96 -5.74 11.34
C LEU A 79 7.21 -6.63 11.18
N SER A 80 8.39 -6.11 11.52
CA SER A 80 9.64 -6.88 11.48
C SER A 80 9.65 -8.02 12.50
N GLU A 81 9.15 -7.79 13.72
CA GLU A 81 9.06 -8.83 14.76
C GLU A 81 8.13 -9.99 14.37
N ARG A 82 7.05 -9.70 13.61
CA ARG A 82 6.08 -10.71 13.18
C ARG A 82 6.61 -11.69 12.14
N THR A 83 7.47 -11.26 11.26
CA THR A 83 7.93 -12.09 10.14
C THR A 83 9.42 -12.41 10.19
N GLY A 84 10.20 -11.61 10.92
CA GLY A 84 11.67 -11.66 10.85
C GLY A 84 12.24 -11.17 9.52
N GLU A 85 11.39 -10.56 8.66
CA GLU A 85 11.76 -10.11 7.33
C GLU A 85 11.73 -8.58 7.20
N LEU A 86 11.96 -8.08 6.00
CA LEU A 86 12.05 -6.65 5.72
C LEU A 86 10.68 -5.97 5.77
N VAL A 87 10.69 -4.73 6.23
CA VAL A 87 9.59 -3.77 6.09
C VAL A 87 9.95 -2.82 4.94
N PRO A 88 9.52 -3.10 3.72
CA PRO A 88 9.99 -2.40 2.52
C PRO A 88 9.49 -0.95 2.43
N PHE A 89 8.37 -0.65 3.05
CA PHE A 89 7.81 0.69 3.14
C PHE A 89 6.94 0.84 4.38
N ASN A 90 6.83 2.08 4.85
CA ASN A 90 6.08 2.42 6.05
C ASN A 90 5.79 3.93 6.04
N LEU A 91 4.58 4.29 5.68
CA LEU A 91 4.10 5.66 5.63
C LEU A 91 3.10 5.87 6.76
N VAL A 92 3.38 6.81 7.62
CA VAL A 92 2.50 7.21 8.73
C VAL A 92 2.22 8.69 8.61
N GLN A 93 0.96 9.04 8.51
CA GLN A 93 0.51 10.40 8.26
C GLN A 93 -0.64 10.76 9.19
N VAL A 94 -0.59 11.98 9.75
CA VAL A 94 -1.53 12.46 10.74
C VAL A 94 -2.24 13.72 10.26
N GLY A 95 -3.56 13.76 10.42
CA GLY A 95 -4.41 14.89 10.08
C GLY A 95 -4.22 15.35 8.64
N GLN A 96 -3.86 16.62 8.39
CA GLN A 96 -3.72 17.16 7.03
C GLN A 96 -2.61 16.48 6.20
N ASN A 97 -1.60 15.88 6.84
CA ASN A 97 -0.53 15.18 6.10
C ASN A 97 -1.07 13.94 5.37
N SER A 98 -2.18 13.34 5.84
CA SER A 98 -2.81 12.19 5.18
C SER A 98 -3.37 12.49 3.79
N ALA A 99 -3.46 13.76 3.41
CA ALA A 99 -3.84 14.17 2.06
C ALA A 99 -2.65 14.23 1.07
N ILE A 100 -1.43 13.99 1.53
CA ILE A 100 -0.22 14.08 0.71
C ILE A 100 0.26 12.67 0.38
N PRO A 101 0.06 12.17 -0.84
CA PRO A 101 0.50 10.83 -1.22
C PRO A 101 2.01 10.64 -1.00
N HIS A 102 2.39 9.50 -0.42
CA HIS A 102 3.77 9.09 -0.18
C HIS A 102 4.60 10.06 0.70
N ALA A 103 3.96 10.94 1.48
CA ALA A 103 4.68 11.82 2.39
C ALA A 103 5.37 11.00 3.50
N GLN A 104 6.63 11.34 3.75
CA GLN A 104 7.39 10.72 4.84
C GLN A 104 6.91 11.23 6.20
N ALA A 105 7.03 10.38 7.22
CA ALA A 105 6.67 10.72 8.58
C ALA A 105 7.49 11.91 9.11
N THR A 106 6.81 12.86 9.73
CA THR A 106 7.35 14.10 10.29
C THR A 106 7.29 14.11 11.82
N ASP A 107 7.68 15.25 12.42
CA ASP A 107 7.52 15.49 13.86
C ASP A 107 6.11 16.02 14.23
N LYS A 108 5.16 15.97 13.29
CA LYS A 108 3.76 16.33 13.56
C LYS A 108 3.17 15.38 14.59
N LYS A 109 2.56 15.99 15.61
CA LYS A 109 1.95 15.25 16.72
C LYS A 109 0.48 14.97 16.45
N LEU A 110 0.08 13.76 16.76
CA LEU A 110 -1.30 13.29 16.73
C LEU A 110 -2.14 14.03 17.77
N GLN A 111 -3.27 14.57 17.34
CA GLN A 111 -4.24 15.29 18.17
C GLN A 111 -5.57 14.54 18.25
N ASN A 112 -6.42 14.93 19.21
CA ASN A 112 -7.77 14.39 19.31
C ASN A 112 -8.61 14.81 18.09
N GLY A 113 -9.20 13.84 17.40
CA GLY A 113 -9.99 14.05 16.20
C GLY A 113 -9.18 14.01 14.90
N ASP A 114 -7.86 13.82 14.97
CA ASP A 114 -7.03 13.65 13.77
C ASP A 114 -7.27 12.30 13.09
N VAL A 115 -7.18 12.32 11.78
CA VAL A 115 -7.00 11.12 10.97
C VAL A 115 -5.60 10.58 11.22
N LEU A 116 -5.49 9.29 11.42
CA LEU A 116 -4.25 8.52 11.36
C LEU A 116 -4.34 7.58 10.15
N LEU A 117 -3.48 7.78 9.17
CA LEU A 117 -3.28 6.90 8.04
C LEU A 117 -1.96 6.16 8.23
N VAL A 118 -2.02 4.84 8.15
CA VAL A 118 -0.86 3.95 8.16
C VAL A 118 -0.90 3.13 6.89
N ASP A 119 0.08 3.34 6.02
CA ASP A 119 0.26 2.60 4.78
C ASP A 119 1.60 1.89 4.85
N ALA A 120 1.56 0.59 5.12
CA ALA A 120 2.76 -0.19 5.39
C ALA A 120 2.60 -1.66 5.01
N GLY A 121 3.71 -2.33 4.89
CA GLY A 121 3.72 -3.75 4.63
C GLY A 121 5.01 -4.43 5.03
N THR A 122 4.94 -5.72 5.27
CA THR A 122 6.10 -6.58 5.49
C THR A 122 6.21 -7.63 4.40
N THR A 123 7.35 -8.26 4.29
CA THR A 123 7.51 -9.45 3.46
C THR A 123 7.24 -10.71 4.28
N PHE A 124 6.78 -11.75 3.62
CA PHE A 124 6.67 -13.10 4.17
C PHE A 124 7.01 -14.10 3.08
N LYS A 125 8.04 -14.92 3.31
CA LYS A 125 8.58 -15.85 2.31
C LYS A 125 8.88 -15.16 0.97
N TYR A 126 9.47 -13.95 1.05
CA TYR A 126 9.83 -13.09 -0.11
C TYR A 126 8.65 -12.46 -0.87
N TYR A 127 7.41 -12.61 -0.41
CA TYR A 127 6.22 -11.96 -0.98
C TYR A 127 5.82 -10.75 -0.15
N TYR A 128 5.30 -9.71 -0.81
CA TYR A 128 4.98 -8.43 -0.20
C TYR A 128 3.52 -8.41 0.25
N GLY A 129 3.29 -7.92 1.47
CA GLY A 129 2.01 -7.39 1.92
C GLY A 129 2.00 -5.88 1.73
N ASP A 130 0.83 -5.33 1.42
CA ASP A 130 0.61 -3.90 1.19
C ASP A 130 -0.78 -3.56 1.70
N ILE A 131 -0.84 -2.87 2.84
CA ILE A 131 -2.09 -2.59 3.56
C ILE A 131 -2.11 -1.14 4.01
N THR A 132 -3.14 -0.42 3.59
CA THR A 132 -3.45 0.89 4.14
C THR A 132 -4.61 0.78 5.14
N ASN A 133 -4.42 1.33 6.33
CA ASN A 133 -5.48 1.51 7.31
C ASN A 133 -5.63 3.00 7.65
N THR A 134 -6.85 3.48 7.60
CA THR A 134 -7.19 4.85 7.97
C THR A 134 -8.18 4.82 9.14
N THR A 135 -7.85 5.52 10.22
CA THR A 135 -8.69 5.60 11.41
C THR A 135 -8.72 7.03 11.96
N ILE A 136 -9.60 7.29 12.91
CA ILE A 136 -9.62 8.55 13.68
C ILE A 136 -9.27 8.26 15.13
N ILE A 137 -8.42 9.11 15.67
CA ILE A 137 -8.04 9.04 17.08
C ILE A 137 -8.93 10.01 17.88
N GLY A 138 -9.78 9.43 18.72
CA GLY A 138 -10.71 10.19 19.55
C GLY A 138 -12.10 10.34 18.92
N ARG A 139 -12.63 11.58 18.88
CA ARG A 139 -14.00 11.83 18.40
C ARG A 139 -14.01 12.24 16.93
N PRO A 140 -14.56 11.43 16.02
CA PRO A 140 -14.69 11.79 14.62
C PRO A 140 -15.70 12.93 14.43
N ASN A 141 -15.45 13.78 13.42
CA ASN A 141 -16.51 14.70 12.95
C ASN A 141 -17.45 13.98 11.97
N LYS A 142 -18.69 14.49 11.85
CA LYS A 142 -19.73 13.88 11.01
C LYS A 142 -19.33 13.77 9.53
N LYS A 143 -18.68 14.81 9.00
CA LYS A 143 -18.26 14.83 7.59
C LYS A 143 -17.22 13.75 7.29
N PHE A 144 -16.32 13.49 8.24
CA PHE A 144 -15.33 12.45 8.06
C PHE A 144 -15.99 11.06 8.04
N LEU A 145 -16.91 10.79 8.96
CA LEU A 145 -17.65 9.51 8.96
C LEU A 145 -18.40 9.29 7.64
N GLU A 146 -19.06 10.33 7.13
CA GLU A 146 -19.74 10.27 5.84
C GLU A 146 -18.78 9.90 4.71
N ILE A 147 -17.61 10.56 4.64
CA ILE A 147 -16.61 10.28 3.60
C ILE A 147 -16.03 8.87 3.78
N TYR A 148 -15.78 8.47 5.02
CA TYR A 148 -15.26 7.14 5.33
C TYR A 148 -16.21 6.04 4.82
N ASP A 149 -17.50 6.14 5.13
CA ASP A 149 -18.52 5.19 4.68
C ASP A 149 -18.63 5.15 3.15
N LEU A 150 -18.51 6.31 2.49
CA LEU A 150 -18.51 6.37 1.03
C LEU A 150 -17.27 5.69 0.41
N VAL A 151 -16.11 5.89 1.00
CA VAL A 151 -14.86 5.25 0.51
C VAL A 151 -14.89 3.74 0.76
N GLU A 152 -15.42 3.29 1.91
CA GLU A 152 -15.61 1.87 2.21
C GLU A 152 -16.54 1.21 1.19
N GLU A 153 -17.67 1.85 0.89
CA GLU A 153 -18.61 1.37 -0.14
C GLU A 153 -17.98 1.36 -1.55
N ALA A 154 -17.19 2.37 -1.90
CA ALA A 154 -16.46 2.40 -3.17
C ALA A 154 -15.46 1.24 -3.29
N ASN A 155 -14.71 0.97 -2.22
CA ASN A 155 -13.77 -0.14 -2.15
C ASN A 155 -14.51 -1.49 -2.29
N ARG A 156 -15.62 -1.67 -1.60
CA ARG A 156 -16.45 -2.87 -1.72
C ARG A 156 -16.92 -3.11 -3.16
N ARG A 157 -17.34 -2.06 -3.87
CA ARG A 157 -17.76 -2.16 -5.28
C ARG A 157 -16.61 -2.56 -6.19
N ALA A 158 -15.45 -1.95 -6.04
CA ALA A 158 -14.25 -2.35 -6.79
C ALA A 158 -13.86 -3.81 -6.52
N PHE A 159 -13.89 -4.23 -5.25
CA PHE A 159 -13.62 -5.61 -4.87
C PHE A 159 -14.61 -6.59 -5.52
N GLU A 160 -15.91 -6.29 -5.50
CA GLU A 160 -16.93 -7.12 -6.13
C GLU A 160 -16.82 -7.18 -7.67
N ALA A 161 -16.32 -6.11 -8.29
CA ALA A 161 -16.03 -6.06 -9.72
C ALA A 161 -14.75 -6.84 -10.08
N SER A 162 -13.83 -7.06 -9.13
CA SER A 162 -12.55 -7.75 -9.34
C SER A 162 -12.75 -9.25 -9.47
N LYS A 163 -13.15 -9.70 -10.66
CA LYS A 163 -13.39 -11.12 -11.00
C LYS A 163 -12.45 -11.57 -12.12
N ALA A 164 -12.26 -12.88 -12.23
CA ALA A 164 -11.52 -13.44 -13.34
C ALA A 164 -12.14 -13.01 -14.68
N GLY A 165 -11.34 -12.41 -15.55
CA GLY A 165 -11.77 -11.85 -16.84
C GLY A 165 -12.27 -10.40 -16.79
N ALA A 166 -12.34 -9.77 -15.62
CA ALA A 166 -12.68 -8.34 -15.52
C ALA A 166 -11.57 -7.47 -16.14
N ILE A 167 -11.98 -6.39 -16.76
CA ILE A 167 -11.07 -5.37 -17.29
C ILE A 167 -10.71 -4.41 -16.16
N PRO A 168 -9.41 -4.08 -15.92
CA PRO A 168 -8.99 -3.21 -14.82
C PRO A 168 -9.71 -1.86 -14.77
N GLU A 169 -10.00 -1.27 -15.93
CA GLU A 169 -10.75 -0.02 -16.06
C GLU A 169 -12.18 -0.13 -15.51
N GLU A 170 -12.83 -1.28 -15.66
CA GLU A 170 -14.18 -1.52 -15.13
C GLU A 170 -14.16 -1.62 -13.60
N VAL A 171 -13.09 -2.18 -13.03
CA VAL A 171 -12.88 -2.24 -11.58
C VAL A 171 -12.69 -0.83 -11.00
N ASP A 172 -11.84 0.00 -11.61
CA ASP A 172 -11.67 1.41 -11.24
C ASP A 172 -12.99 2.17 -11.36
N GLN A 173 -13.69 2.00 -12.48
CA GLN A 173 -14.95 2.69 -12.75
C GLN A 173 -16.03 2.35 -11.73
N ALA A 174 -16.07 1.12 -11.21
CA ALA A 174 -17.05 0.71 -10.20
C ALA A 174 -16.92 1.53 -8.89
N ALA A 175 -15.69 1.88 -8.49
CA ALA A 175 -15.45 2.76 -7.34
C ALA A 175 -15.63 4.24 -7.71
N ARG A 176 -14.98 4.68 -8.78
CA ARG A 176 -14.92 6.09 -9.20
C ARG A 176 -16.29 6.68 -9.48
N SER A 177 -17.10 6.02 -10.33
CA SER A 177 -18.45 6.50 -10.66
C SER A 177 -19.35 6.62 -9.44
N PHE A 178 -19.18 5.74 -8.46
CA PHE A 178 -19.93 5.83 -7.21
C PHE A 178 -19.54 7.11 -6.44
N LEU A 179 -18.24 7.37 -6.25
CA LEU A 179 -17.78 8.58 -5.55
C LEU A 179 -18.21 9.86 -6.28
N GLU A 180 -18.06 9.89 -7.62
CA GLU A 180 -18.52 11.01 -8.46
C GLU A 180 -20.03 11.28 -8.31
N SER A 181 -20.85 10.21 -8.26
CA SER A 181 -22.30 10.31 -8.03
C SER A 181 -22.67 10.94 -6.68
N LYS A 182 -21.71 10.93 -5.73
CA LYS A 182 -21.85 11.54 -4.39
C LYS A 182 -21.18 12.93 -4.30
N GLY A 183 -20.66 13.44 -5.41
CA GLY A 183 -20.00 14.75 -5.48
C GLY A 183 -18.53 14.74 -5.06
N TYR A 184 -17.91 13.56 -5.04
CA TYR A 184 -16.46 13.38 -4.77
C TYR A 184 -15.80 12.77 -6.00
N GLY A 185 -15.00 13.57 -6.71
CA GLY A 185 -14.28 13.17 -7.91
C GLY A 185 -13.16 14.11 -8.24
#